data_452007b1f53d275f2f9780114ed6f660
#
_entry.id   452007b1f53d275f2f9780114ed6f660
#
_cell.length_a   1.000
_cell.length_b   1.000
_cell.length_c   1.000
_cell.angle_alpha   90.00
_cell.angle_beta   90.00
_cell.angle_gamma   90.00
#
_symmetry.space_group_name_H-M   'P 1'
#
loop_
_entity.id
_entity.type
_entity.pdbx_description
1 polymer ?
#
loop_
_entity_poly.entity_id
_entity_poly.type
_entity_poly.pdbx_seq_one_letter_code
_entity_poly.pdbx_strand_id
1 'polypeptide(L)'
;MRSQITARGLFAALALTLLGACNNGGDENTITGPSGDRVYVQIDRLGNPLVSEVFFPKRDHGLHNNTAPSADASNGFAARIKAFTDAFNRGNTIGTTLGAVLVPDMLVVYPNRAGNTAGWLTWALAAGYGGRKLSDDVVDAGLTAIFGNLLDANAAVLAGLTSDNVSTSGRSYLSTFPYLEAAR
;
A
#
# COMPACT_ATOMS: atom_id res chain seq x y z
N MET A 1 68.72 4.07 -30.36
CA MET A 1 67.35 4.08 -30.89
C MET A 1 66.41 4.27 -29.71
N ARG A 2 65.85 5.47 -29.50
CA ARG A 2 64.86 5.74 -28.43
C ARG A 2 63.50 5.48 -29.02
N SER A 3 62.78 4.49 -28.45
CA SER A 3 61.40 4.17 -28.82
C SER A 3 60.51 5.32 -28.39
N GLN A 4 59.88 5.99 -29.33
CA GLN A 4 58.80 6.94 -29.13
C GLN A 4 57.53 6.11 -28.91
N ILE A 5 57.25 5.74 -27.67
CA ILE A 5 55.91 5.24 -27.31
C ILE A 5 55.00 6.44 -27.36
N THR A 6 54.24 6.49 -28.41
CA THR A 6 53.45 7.62 -28.80
C THR A 6 52.33 7.83 -27.80
N ALA A 7 52.23 9.03 -27.24
CA ALA A 7 51.14 9.49 -26.36
C ALA A 7 49.72 9.30 -26.92
N ARG A 8 49.60 8.88 -28.16
CA ARG A 8 48.30 8.58 -28.81
C ARG A 8 47.64 7.31 -28.31
N GLY A 9 48.41 6.31 -27.81
CA GLY A 9 47.84 5.09 -27.23
C GLY A 9 47.22 5.28 -25.85
N LEU A 10 47.80 6.19 -25.06
CA LEU A 10 47.30 6.50 -23.70
C LEU A 10 45.97 7.28 -23.72
N PHE A 11 45.82 8.19 -24.70
CA PHE A 11 44.57 8.94 -24.85
C PHE A 11 43.42 8.09 -25.35
N ALA A 12 43.65 7.07 -26.19
CA ALA A 12 42.63 6.16 -26.64
C ALA A 12 42.15 5.22 -25.53
N ALA A 13 43.01 4.75 -24.64
CA ALA A 13 42.69 3.92 -23.52
C ALA A 13 41.88 4.68 -22.44
N LEU A 14 42.24 5.95 -22.21
CA LEU A 14 41.54 6.81 -21.24
C LEU A 14 40.15 7.24 -21.74
N ALA A 15 39.95 7.41 -23.05
CA ALA A 15 38.64 7.73 -23.63
C ALA A 15 37.66 6.57 -23.61
N LEU A 16 38.13 5.31 -23.67
CA LEU A 16 37.27 4.15 -23.59
C LEU A 16 36.76 3.91 -22.14
N THR A 17 37.52 4.29 -21.13
CA THR A 17 37.08 4.17 -19.72
C THR A 17 36.05 5.21 -19.31
N LEU A 18 35.98 6.34 -20.02
CA LEU A 18 34.97 7.39 -19.73
C LEU A 18 33.58 7.10 -20.38
N LEU A 19 33.51 6.22 -21.37
CA LEU A 19 32.26 5.85 -22.02
C LEU A 19 31.48 4.79 -21.24
N GLY A 20 32.11 4.13 -20.27
CA GLY A 20 31.45 3.15 -19.40
C GLY A 20 30.71 3.73 -18.20
N ALA A 21 30.89 5.03 -17.92
CA ALA A 21 30.36 5.66 -16.70
C ALA A 21 28.95 6.28 -16.86
N CYS A 22 28.36 6.24 -18.06
CA CYS A 22 27.06 6.87 -18.31
C CYS A 22 25.89 5.89 -18.43
N ASN A 23 26.02 4.65 -17.94
CA ASN A 23 24.94 3.68 -17.99
C ASN A 23 24.42 3.28 -16.59
N ASN A 24 24.47 4.20 -15.64
CA ASN A 24 23.87 4.03 -14.31
C ASN A 24 22.60 4.89 -14.15
N GLY A 25 21.69 4.80 -15.12
CA GLY A 25 20.29 5.12 -14.91
C GLY A 25 19.60 3.91 -14.27
N GLY A 26 20.17 3.35 -13.21
CA GLY A 26 19.51 2.35 -12.38
C GLY A 26 18.54 3.06 -11.44
N ASP A 27 17.30 2.61 -11.39
CA ASP A 27 16.38 2.98 -10.33
C ASP A 27 17.11 2.82 -8.99
N GLU A 28 17.18 3.88 -8.19
CA GLU A 28 17.93 3.94 -6.92
C GLU A 28 17.51 2.82 -5.93
N ASN A 29 16.44 2.11 -6.22
CA ASN A 29 15.88 1.04 -5.40
C ASN A 29 16.11 -0.37 -5.95
N THR A 30 16.91 -0.54 -7.00
CA THR A 30 17.15 -1.86 -7.58
C THR A 30 18.57 -2.33 -7.25
N ILE A 31 18.69 -3.35 -6.41
CA ILE A 31 19.94 -4.06 -6.15
C ILE A 31 20.00 -5.26 -7.11
N THR A 32 21.06 -5.35 -7.92
CA THR A 32 21.32 -6.55 -8.72
C THR A 32 22.05 -7.59 -7.88
N GLY A 33 21.49 -8.82 -7.81
CA GLY A 33 22.17 -9.96 -7.20
C GLY A 33 23.37 -10.45 -8.04
N PRO A 34 24.16 -11.40 -7.53
CA PRO A 34 25.34 -11.93 -8.21
C PRO A 34 25.06 -12.55 -9.59
N SER A 35 23.82 -12.98 -9.84
CA SER A 35 23.35 -13.52 -11.14
C SER A 35 22.95 -12.42 -12.14
N GLY A 36 22.98 -11.15 -11.74
CA GLY A 36 22.43 -10.05 -12.53
C GLY A 36 20.90 -9.92 -12.44
N ASP A 37 20.24 -10.79 -11.68
CA ASP A 37 18.81 -10.69 -11.43
C ASP A 37 18.48 -9.47 -10.55
N ARG A 38 17.37 -8.82 -10.88
CA ARG A 38 16.91 -7.68 -10.09
C ARG A 38 16.43 -8.15 -8.72
N VAL A 39 16.99 -7.57 -7.67
CA VAL A 39 16.55 -7.78 -6.29
C VAL A 39 15.77 -6.54 -5.85
N TYR A 40 14.51 -6.75 -5.46
CA TYR A 40 13.65 -5.68 -5.01
C TYR A 40 13.64 -5.62 -3.49
N VAL A 41 13.74 -4.42 -2.95
CA VAL A 41 13.59 -4.15 -1.52
C VAL A 41 12.24 -3.49 -1.29
N GLN A 42 11.50 -3.98 -0.31
CA GLN A 42 10.24 -3.35 0.08
C GLN A 42 10.53 -2.00 0.72
N ILE A 43 9.96 -0.93 0.17
CA ILE A 43 10.10 0.45 0.67
C ILE A 43 8.76 1.05 1.09
N ASP A 44 7.67 0.44 0.67
CA ASP A 44 6.31 0.87 0.97
C ASP A 44 5.35 -0.31 0.86
N ARG A 45 4.18 -0.19 1.46
CA ARG A 45 3.05 -1.11 1.29
C ARG A 45 1.73 -0.45 1.62
N LEU A 46 0.70 -0.85 0.90
CA LEU A 46 -0.67 -0.43 1.11
C LEU A 46 -1.60 -1.60 0.78
N GLY A 47 -1.92 -2.42 1.75
CA GLY A 47 -2.89 -3.51 1.60
C GLY A 47 -4.32 -3.01 1.78
N ASN A 48 -4.59 -2.45 2.95
CA ASN A 48 -5.86 -1.79 3.26
C ASN A 48 -5.67 -0.28 3.30
N PRO A 49 -6.57 0.51 2.68
CA PRO A 49 -6.55 1.95 2.77
C PRO A 49 -6.63 2.42 4.23
N LEU A 50 -6.00 3.54 4.52
CA LEU A 50 -6.03 4.23 5.81
C LEU A 50 -5.30 3.55 6.98
N VAL A 51 -4.69 2.36 6.80
CA VAL A 51 -4.03 1.68 7.93
C VAL A 51 -2.88 2.52 8.48
N SER A 52 -1.91 2.86 7.65
CA SER A 52 -0.79 3.71 8.11
C SER A 52 -1.23 5.15 8.35
N GLU A 53 -2.07 5.70 7.49
CA GLU A 53 -2.45 7.11 7.49
C GLU A 53 -3.29 7.52 8.69
N VAL A 54 -4.17 6.62 9.17
CA VAL A 54 -5.09 6.91 10.27
C VAL A 54 -4.58 6.39 11.60
N PHE A 55 -4.10 5.13 11.62
CA PHE A 55 -3.82 4.47 12.91
C PHE A 55 -2.40 4.66 13.41
N PHE A 56 -1.44 4.99 12.52
CA PHE A 56 -0.04 5.07 12.92
C PHE A 56 0.47 6.51 12.87
N PRO A 57 1.16 6.97 13.91
CA PRO A 57 1.84 8.25 13.85
C PRO A 57 2.94 8.22 12.79
N LYS A 58 3.23 9.36 12.16
CA LYS A 58 4.19 9.48 11.04
C LYS A 58 5.56 8.85 11.32
N ARG A 59 6.03 8.90 12.56
CA ARG A 59 7.30 8.26 12.95
C ARG A 59 7.31 6.74 12.78
N ASP A 60 6.13 6.11 12.76
CA ASP A 60 5.97 4.65 12.68
C ASP A 60 5.67 4.17 11.26
N HIS A 61 5.46 5.08 10.29
CA HIS A 61 5.20 4.72 8.89
C HIS A 61 6.36 3.92 8.29
N GLY A 62 7.62 4.32 8.55
CA GLY A 62 8.78 3.57 8.07
C GLY A 62 8.84 2.14 8.62
N LEU A 63 8.47 1.93 9.89
CA LEU A 63 8.36 0.58 10.45
C LEU A 63 7.29 -0.23 9.72
N HIS A 64 6.09 0.33 9.52
CA HIS A 64 5.01 -0.34 8.82
C HIS A 64 5.40 -0.68 7.37
N ASN A 65 5.94 0.28 6.62
CA ASN A 65 6.29 0.12 5.22
C ASN A 65 7.38 -0.94 4.99
N ASN A 66 8.31 -1.08 5.92
CA ASN A 66 9.40 -2.06 5.85
C ASN A 66 9.06 -3.42 6.49
N THR A 67 7.92 -3.53 7.18
CA THR A 67 7.49 -4.79 7.81
C THR A 67 6.78 -5.67 6.78
N ALA A 68 7.18 -6.93 6.66
CA ALA A 68 6.42 -7.91 5.89
C ALA A 68 5.06 -8.18 6.56
N PRO A 69 3.96 -8.38 5.82
CA PRO A 69 2.63 -8.61 6.40
C PRO A 69 2.59 -9.75 7.43
N SER A 70 3.37 -10.81 7.22
CA SER A 70 3.48 -11.93 8.17
C SER A 70 4.03 -11.54 9.55
N ALA A 71 4.70 -10.40 9.66
CA ALA A 71 5.27 -9.89 10.90
C ALA A 71 4.41 -8.79 11.56
N ASP A 72 3.25 -8.44 11.00
CA ASP A 72 2.39 -7.38 11.52
C ASP A 72 1.91 -7.65 12.95
N ALA A 73 1.52 -8.89 13.22
CA ALA A 73 1.05 -9.27 14.55
C ALA A 73 2.17 -9.14 15.61
N SER A 74 3.38 -9.60 15.29
CA SER A 74 4.54 -9.48 16.20
C SER A 74 5.02 -8.05 16.40
N ASN A 75 4.78 -7.17 15.43
CA ASN A 75 5.05 -5.72 15.56
C ASN A 75 3.93 -4.95 16.27
N GLY A 76 2.88 -5.64 16.72
CA GLY A 76 1.83 -5.07 17.56
C GLY A 76 0.92 -4.07 16.82
N PHE A 77 0.78 -4.17 15.50
CA PHE A 77 -0.05 -3.21 14.75
C PHE A 77 -1.53 -3.28 15.12
N ALA A 78 -2.07 -4.46 15.43
CA ALA A 78 -3.43 -4.59 15.93
C ALA A 78 -3.65 -3.83 17.25
N ALA A 79 -2.67 -3.87 18.16
CA ALA A 79 -2.74 -3.13 19.42
C ALA A 79 -2.68 -1.60 19.19
N ARG A 80 -1.93 -1.15 18.18
CA ARG A 80 -1.88 0.28 17.81
C ARG A 80 -3.21 0.76 17.23
N ILE A 81 -3.85 -0.04 16.36
CA ILE A 81 -5.20 0.22 15.84
C ILE A 81 -6.18 0.37 17.01
N LYS A 82 -6.14 -0.58 17.94
CA LYS A 82 -7.00 -0.53 19.13
C LYS A 82 -6.73 0.71 19.98
N ALA A 83 -5.47 1.03 20.26
CA ALA A 83 -5.11 2.21 21.05
C ALA A 83 -5.60 3.51 20.41
N PHE A 84 -5.53 3.61 19.07
CA PHE A 84 -6.09 4.74 18.34
C PHE A 84 -7.61 4.84 18.54
N THR A 85 -8.34 3.74 18.36
CA THR A 85 -9.81 3.73 18.51
C THR A 85 -10.23 4.01 19.96
N ASP A 86 -9.47 3.54 20.94
CA ASP A 86 -9.70 3.83 22.38
C ASP A 86 -9.55 5.33 22.66
N ALA A 87 -8.58 6.01 22.03
CA ALA A 87 -8.39 7.44 22.18
C ALA A 87 -9.58 8.28 21.65
N PHE A 88 -10.35 7.72 20.70
CA PHE A 88 -11.60 8.30 20.20
C PHE A 88 -12.85 7.74 20.91
N ASN A 89 -12.69 6.99 22.00
CA ASN A 89 -13.78 6.36 22.74
C ASN A 89 -14.70 5.49 21.87
N ARG A 90 -14.11 4.76 20.89
CA ARG A 90 -14.88 3.94 19.95
C ARG A 90 -15.37 2.62 20.54
N GLY A 91 -14.93 2.28 21.75
CA GLY A 91 -15.26 1.04 22.43
C GLY A 91 -14.43 -0.17 21.98
N ASN A 92 -14.44 -1.19 22.83
CA ASN A 92 -13.58 -2.36 22.63
C ASN A 92 -13.93 -3.14 21.35
N THR A 93 -15.22 -3.26 21.02
CA THR A 93 -15.70 -4.02 19.84
C THR A 93 -15.08 -3.49 18.55
N ILE A 94 -15.16 -2.18 18.31
CA ILE A 94 -14.63 -1.55 17.11
C ILE A 94 -13.11 -1.77 17.03
N GLY A 95 -12.38 -1.46 18.09
CA GLY A 95 -10.92 -1.56 18.09
C GLY A 95 -10.40 -2.99 17.88
N THR A 96 -11.02 -3.98 18.51
CA THR A 96 -10.63 -5.39 18.33
C THR A 96 -11.01 -5.93 16.96
N THR A 97 -12.19 -5.57 16.44
CA THR A 97 -12.64 -5.99 15.11
C THR A 97 -11.73 -5.40 14.02
N LEU A 98 -11.44 -4.09 14.09
CA LEU A 98 -10.52 -3.45 13.14
C LEU A 98 -9.13 -4.08 13.19
N GLY A 99 -8.58 -4.32 14.39
CA GLY A 99 -7.30 -5.01 14.54
C GLY A 99 -7.29 -6.40 13.92
N ALA A 100 -8.37 -7.17 14.05
CA ALA A 100 -8.47 -8.51 13.49
C ALA A 100 -8.68 -8.54 11.97
N VAL A 101 -9.36 -7.52 11.41
CA VAL A 101 -9.68 -7.45 9.97
C VAL A 101 -8.56 -6.79 9.16
N LEU A 102 -7.89 -5.78 9.73
CA LEU A 102 -6.90 -4.99 9.03
C LEU A 102 -5.46 -5.49 9.24
N VAL A 103 -5.25 -6.45 10.13
CA VAL A 103 -3.92 -7.04 10.40
C VAL A 103 -3.97 -8.55 10.17
N PRO A 104 -3.13 -9.09 9.29
CA PRO A 104 -2.08 -8.40 8.52
C PRO A 104 -2.63 -7.45 7.46
N ASP A 105 -1.94 -6.33 7.23
CA ASP A 105 -2.32 -5.34 6.23
C ASP A 105 -2.09 -5.87 4.82
N MET A 106 -3.12 -6.53 4.29
CA MET A 106 -3.15 -7.17 2.98
C MET A 106 -4.49 -7.00 2.30
N LEU A 107 -4.49 -6.92 0.98
CA LEU A 107 -5.71 -7.05 0.20
C LEU A 107 -6.09 -8.54 0.12
N VAL A 108 -7.23 -8.90 0.71
CA VAL A 108 -7.71 -10.28 0.80
C VAL A 108 -8.69 -10.60 -0.32
N VAL A 109 -8.49 -11.74 -0.97
CA VAL A 109 -9.35 -12.26 -2.05
C VAL A 109 -9.61 -13.74 -1.81
N TYR A 110 -10.88 -14.17 -1.98
CA TYR A 110 -11.30 -15.56 -1.94
C TYR A 110 -11.79 -16.01 -3.33
N PRO A 111 -10.90 -16.58 -4.18
CA PRO A 111 -11.21 -16.91 -5.58
C PRO A 111 -12.36 -17.93 -5.76
N ASN A 112 -12.65 -18.71 -4.72
CA ASN A 112 -13.73 -19.71 -4.70
C ASN A 112 -15.10 -19.13 -4.34
N ARG A 113 -15.19 -17.84 -4.03
CA ARG A 113 -16.47 -17.15 -3.78
C ARG A 113 -16.95 -16.45 -5.06
N ALA A 114 -18.23 -16.10 -5.09
CA ALA A 114 -18.84 -15.47 -6.26
C ALA A 114 -18.19 -14.12 -6.59
N GLY A 115 -17.65 -13.95 -7.81
CA GLY A 115 -16.95 -12.73 -8.22
C GLY A 115 -17.82 -11.48 -8.22
N ASN A 116 -19.14 -11.60 -8.36
CA ASN A 116 -20.07 -10.47 -8.25
C ASN A 116 -20.20 -9.93 -6.82
N THR A 117 -19.67 -10.64 -5.81
CA THR A 117 -19.55 -10.17 -4.42
C THR A 117 -18.22 -9.51 -4.12
N ALA A 118 -17.41 -9.20 -5.15
CA ALA A 118 -16.17 -8.45 -4.98
C ALA A 118 -16.43 -7.06 -4.38
N GLY A 119 -15.49 -6.59 -3.59
CA GLY A 119 -15.53 -5.28 -2.96
C GLY A 119 -14.69 -5.27 -1.69
N TRP A 120 -14.24 -4.08 -1.30
CA TRP A 120 -13.38 -3.92 -0.15
C TRP A 120 -14.08 -4.36 1.15
N LEU A 121 -13.40 -5.15 1.95
CA LEU A 121 -13.87 -5.78 3.19
C LEU A 121 -15.10 -6.71 3.05
N THR A 122 -15.61 -6.97 1.85
CA THR A 122 -16.77 -7.88 1.69
C THR A 122 -16.47 -9.29 2.20
N TRP A 123 -15.23 -9.73 2.16
CA TRP A 123 -14.78 -11.02 2.69
C TRP A 123 -15.00 -11.14 4.21
N ALA A 124 -14.87 -10.05 4.95
CA ALA A 124 -15.04 -10.01 6.40
C ALA A 124 -16.48 -9.70 6.81
N LEU A 125 -17.15 -8.79 6.10
CA LEU A 125 -18.46 -8.27 6.50
C LEU A 125 -19.63 -9.08 5.92
N ALA A 126 -19.45 -9.72 4.75
CA ALA A 126 -20.53 -10.37 4.00
C ALA A 126 -20.14 -11.72 3.40
N ALA A 127 -19.08 -12.36 3.87
CA ALA A 127 -18.52 -13.59 3.29
C ALA A 127 -18.32 -13.50 1.76
N GLY A 128 -18.06 -12.29 1.24
CA GLY A 128 -17.90 -12.01 -0.18
C GLY A 128 -16.51 -12.36 -0.73
N TYR A 129 -16.33 -12.12 -2.02
CA TYR A 129 -15.08 -12.40 -2.74
C TYR A 129 -13.88 -11.62 -2.19
N GLY A 130 -14.08 -10.41 -1.66
CA GLY A 130 -13.01 -9.49 -1.29
C GLY A 130 -12.48 -8.70 -2.47
N GLY A 131 -11.22 -8.29 -2.39
CA GLY A 131 -10.62 -7.39 -3.37
C GLY A 131 -11.13 -5.95 -3.26
N ARG A 132 -10.98 -5.19 -4.33
CA ARG A 132 -11.50 -3.83 -4.49
C ARG A 132 -12.03 -3.65 -5.91
N LYS A 133 -13.19 -3.03 -6.06
CA LYS A 133 -13.69 -2.55 -7.35
C LYS A 133 -13.17 -1.13 -7.60
N LEU A 134 -13.09 -0.74 -8.87
CA LEU A 134 -12.77 0.65 -9.24
C LEU A 134 -13.79 1.65 -8.70
N SER A 135 -15.03 1.20 -8.48
CA SER A 135 -16.13 2.01 -7.94
C SER A 135 -16.21 2.01 -6.42
N ASP A 136 -15.37 1.25 -5.71
CA ASP A 136 -15.42 1.22 -4.24
C ASP A 136 -14.90 2.55 -3.67
N ASP A 137 -15.72 3.20 -2.88
CA ASP A 137 -15.33 4.32 -2.03
C ASP A 137 -14.69 3.77 -0.75
N VAL A 138 -13.41 3.40 -0.86
CA VAL A 138 -12.71 2.70 0.23
C VAL A 138 -12.37 3.61 1.39
N VAL A 139 -12.25 4.92 1.14
CA VAL A 139 -11.96 5.90 2.19
C VAL A 139 -13.18 6.10 3.05
N ASP A 140 -14.32 6.41 2.47
CA ASP A 140 -15.58 6.59 3.22
C ASP A 140 -16.01 5.29 3.92
N ALA A 141 -15.84 4.14 3.27
CA ALA A 141 -16.12 2.85 3.90
C ALA A 141 -15.20 2.62 5.12
N GLY A 142 -13.92 2.93 5.01
CA GLY A 142 -12.95 2.83 6.10
C GLY A 142 -13.26 3.80 7.23
N LEU A 143 -13.50 5.06 6.93
CA LEU A 143 -13.85 6.08 7.91
C LEU A 143 -15.18 5.73 8.61
N THR A 144 -16.16 5.20 7.89
CA THR A 144 -17.42 4.73 8.48
C THR A 144 -17.22 3.52 9.40
N ALA A 145 -16.31 2.61 9.07
CA ALA A 145 -15.96 1.50 9.96
C ALA A 145 -15.26 1.99 11.24
N ILE A 146 -14.43 3.03 11.15
CA ILE A 146 -13.68 3.58 12.28
C ILE A 146 -14.56 4.50 13.15
N PHE A 147 -15.23 5.46 12.53
CA PHE A 147 -15.91 6.57 13.21
C PHE A 147 -17.43 6.50 13.17
N GLY A 148 -17.98 5.60 12.37
CA GLY A 148 -19.41 5.30 12.30
C GLY A 148 -19.85 4.18 13.26
N ASN A 149 -20.98 3.60 13.01
CA ASN A 149 -21.56 2.50 13.80
C ASN A 149 -21.63 1.16 13.01
N LEU A 150 -20.87 1.05 11.92
CA LEU A 150 -20.90 -0.13 11.05
C LEU A 150 -20.51 -1.43 11.78
N LEU A 151 -19.52 -1.35 12.68
CA LEU A 151 -18.98 -2.50 13.41
C LEU A 151 -19.60 -2.67 14.79
N ASP A 152 -20.31 -1.68 15.30
CA ASP A 152 -21.07 -1.71 16.55
C ASP A 152 -22.24 -0.75 16.45
N ALA A 153 -23.46 -1.28 16.31
CA ALA A 153 -24.67 -0.48 16.14
C ALA A 153 -24.98 0.47 17.31
N ASN A 154 -24.38 0.22 18.48
CA ASN A 154 -24.54 1.07 19.68
C ASN A 154 -23.46 2.16 19.77
N ALA A 155 -22.45 2.13 18.90
CA ALA A 155 -21.40 3.13 18.94
C ALA A 155 -21.90 4.50 18.49
N ALA A 156 -21.48 5.55 19.17
CA ALA A 156 -21.78 6.92 18.75
C ALA A 156 -21.12 7.23 17.40
N VAL A 157 -21.86 7.82 16.48
CA VAL A 157 -21.35 8.23 15.18
C VAL A 157 -20.64 9.58 15.29
N LEU A 158 -19.39 9.64 14.88
CA LEU A 158 -18.63 10.89 14.75
C LEU A 158 -18.79 11.43 13.33
N ALA A 159 -19.96 11.96 13.01
CA ALA A 159 -20.42 12.26 11.65
C ALA A 159 -19.43 13.12 10.83
N GLY A 160 -18.69 14.02 11.46
CA GLY A 160 -17.67 14.84 10.77
C GLY A 160 -16.41 14.07 10.35
N LEU A 161 -16.28 12.78 10.72
CA LEU A 161 -15.11 11.95 10.45
C LEU A 161 -15.45 10.71 9.61
N THR A 162 -16.66 10.56 9.11
CA THR A 162 -17.11 9.35 8.38
C THR A 162 -16.99 9.45 6.87
N SER A 163 -16.50 10.57 6.33
CA SER A 163 -16.32 10.79 4.89
C SER A 163 -15.15 11.74 4.64
N ASP A 164 -14.47 11.56 3.52
CA ASP A 164 -13.48 12.50 3.00
C ASP A 164 -14.12 13.57 2.09
N ASN A 165 -15.45 13.49 1.88
CA ASN A 165 -16.23 14.34 0.99
C ASN A 165 -15.80 14.28 -0.48
N VAL A 166 -15.14 13.20 -0.89
CA VAL A 166 -14.81 12.91 -2.30
C VAL A 166 -15.73 11.82 -2.82
N SER A 167 -16.65 12.18 -3.71
CA SER A 167 -17.64 11.25 -4.25
C SER A 167 -17.12 10.49 -5.46
N THR A 168 -17.42 9.20 -5.53
CA THR A 168 -17.28 8.39 -6.74
C THR A 168 -18.44 8.58 -7.73
N SER A 169 -19.47 9.34 -7.37
CA SER A 169 -20.62 9.64 -8.22
C SER A 169 -20.21 10.32 -9.51
N GLY A 170 -20.81 9.92 -10.63
CA GLY A 170 -20.53 10.46 -11.96
C GLY A 170 -19.21 9.97 -12.58
N ARG A 171 -18.53 8.98 -11.99
CA ARG A 171 -17.41 8.28 -12.61
C ARG A 171 -17.90 7.19 -13.53
N SER A 172 -17.19 7.01 -14.65
CA SER A 172 -17.44 5.95 -15.61
C SER A 172 -16.25 5.00 -15.66
N TYR A 173 -16.51 3.73 -15.84
CA TYR A 173 -15.49 2.71 -15.97
C TYR A 173 -15.70 1.93 -17.25
N LEU A 174 -14.60 1.66 -17.98
CA LEU A 174 -14.65 0.91 -19.22
C LEU A 174 -14.78 -0.60 -18.90
N SER A 175 -15.40 -1.34 -19.82
CA SER A 175 -15.46 -2.81 -19.73
C SER A 175 -14.19 -3.51 -20.22
N THR A 176 -13.29 -2.76 -20.85
CA THR A 176 -12.01 -3.24 -21.39
C THR A 176 -10.85 -2.45 -20.80
N PHE A 177 -9.63 -3.03 -20.81
CA PHE A 177 -8.42 -2.34 -20.40
C PHE A 177 -8.25 -1.02 -21.15
N PRO A 178 -7.88 0.10 -20.51
CA PRO A 178 -7.37 0.21 -19.11
C PRO A 178 -8.44 0.33 -18.02
N TYR A 179 -9.70 0.11 -18.29
CA TYR A 179 -10.85 0.16 -17.39
C TYR A 179 -11.19 1.54 -16.82
N LEU A 180 -10.29 2.48 -16.88
CA LEU A 180 -10.48 3.86 -16.40
C LEU A 180 -10.93 4.76 -17.54
N GLU A 181 -11.79 5.73 -17.25
CA GLU A 181 -12.11 6.81 -18.16
C GLU A 181 -10.87 7.70 -18.40
N ALA A 182 -10.93 8.51 -19.48
CA ALA A 182 -9.90 9.50 -19.73
C ALA A 182 -9.80 10.50 -18.57
N ALA A 183 -8.59 11.00 -18.34
CA ALA A 183 -8.36 12.06 -17.36
C ALA A 183 -9.19 13.31 -17.75
N ARG A 184 -9.76 13.97 -16.75
CA ARG A 184 -10.55 15.21 -16.92
C ARG A 184 -9.70 16.43 -16.69
#